data_9ff680e99ba3c7abfeb1c0124870415b
#
_entry.id   9ff680e99ba3c7abfeb1c0124870415b
#
_cell.length_a   1.000
_cell.length_b   1.000
_cell.length_c   1.000
_cell.angle_alpha   90.00
_cell.angle_beta   90.00
_cell.angle_gamma   90.00
#
_symmetry.space_group_name_H-M   'P 1'
#
loop_
_entity.id
_entity.type
_entity.pdbx_description
1 polymer ?
#
loop_
_entity_poly.entity_id
_entity_poly.type
_entity_poly.pdbx_seq_one_letter_code
_entity_poly.pdbx_strand_id
1 'polypeptide(L)'
;MRVPLIIAGKPVARQQQLTRAFAWATDISPTILSIAGVAQPGQRYAGRPVQPMIGRDLTPLIAGSAERIYGPDDAVGHELTDHGVLFQGDYKLVINQPPVGDGQWRLFNIVKDPGETIDLSALETLRFQGMLSRYEQYLRDNKVVPLPQGYNQMAELSSKIFLKQRDDILVLLLTLLFLLPFYVAHRMKRIVSL
;
A
#
# COMPACT_ATOMS: atom_id res chain seq x y z
N MET A 1 -3.99 6.36 7.06
CA MET A 1 -2.57 6.86 7.02
C MET A 1 -2.51 7.99 6.01
N ARG A 2 -1.92 9.12 6.33
CA ARG A 2 -1.64 10.23 5.38
C ARG A 2 -0.14 10.37 5.27
N VAL A 3 0.36 10.48 4.03
CA VAL A 3 1.77 10.74 3.77
C VAL A 3 1.91 12.13 3.14
N PRO A 4 2.94 12.90 3.48
CA PRO A 4 3.17 14.19 2.84
C PRO A 4 3.59 13.99 1.38
N LEU A 5 3.03 14.81 0.48
CA LEU A 5 3.46 14.94 -0.90
C LEU A 5 3.92 16.38 -1.11
N ILE A 6 5.17 16.57 -1.53
CA ILE A 6 5.75 17.89 -1.82
C ILE A 6 5.96 17.99 -3.32
N ILE A 7 5.39 19.02 -3.94
CA ILE A 7 5.56 19.32 -5.35
C ILE A 7 6.18 20.73 -5.45
N ALA A 8 7.29 20.83 -6.16
CA ALA A 8 8.01 22.06 -6.36
C ALA A 8 8.46 22.22 -7.82
N GLY A 9 8.62 23.46 -8.28
CA GLY A 9 9.12 23.76 -9.61
C GLY A 9 8.23 24.75 -10.39
N LYS A 10 8.60 25.02 -11.63
CA LYS A 10 7.93 26.02 -12.49
C LYS A 10 6.41 25.81 -12.69
N PRO A 11 5.87 24.57 -12.78
CA PRO A 11 4.44 24.36 -12.96
C PRO A 11 3.59 24.73 -11.73
N VAL A 12 4.21 24.93 -10.57
CA VAL A 12 3.49 25.18 -9.30
C VAL A 12 3.13 26.66 -9.20
N ALA A 13 1.87 26.99 -9.46
CA ALA A 13 1.38 28.36 -9.32
C ALA A 13 1.23 28.79 -7.84
N ARG A 14 0.93 27.85 -6.97
CA ARG A 14 0.72 28.08 -5.52
C ARG A 14 1.95 27.71 -4.74
N GLN A 15 3.01 28.50 -4.83
CA GLN A 15 4.23 28.25 -4.05
C GLN A 15 4.00 28.44 -2.54
N GLN A 16 4.66 27.63 -1.73
CA GLN A 16 4.60 27.67 -0.26
C GLN A 16 3.20 27.52 0.35
N GLN A 17 2.30 26.86 -0.36
CA GLN A 17 0.93 26.59 0.12
C GLN A 17 0.73 25.14 0.48
N LEU A 18 -0.06 24.91 1.53
CA LEU A 18 -0.54 23.61 1.93
C LEU A 18 -1.94 23.39 1.37
N THR A 19 -2.15 22.35 0.59
CA THR A 19 -3.47 21.87 0.22
C THR A 19 -3.86 20.63 1.02
N ARG A 20 -5.16 20.48 1.30
CA ARG A 20 -5.75 19.29 1.92
C ARG A 20 -6.57 18.48 0.90
N ALA A 21 -6.48 18.84 -0.38
CA ALA A 21 -7.14 18.09 -1.45
C ALA A 21 -6.69 16.62 -1.42
N PHE A 22 -7.64 15.71 -1.59
CA PHE A 22 -7.32 14.29 -1.70
C PHE A 22 -6.49 14.04 -2.96
N ALA A 23 -5.41 13.29 -2.82
CA ALA A 23 -4.58 12.76 -3.89
C ALA A 23 -4.11 11.36 -3.52
N TRP A 24 -3.85 10.54 -4.51
CA TRP A 24 -3.43 9.16 -4.34
C TRP A 24 -2.07 8.93 -5.00
N ALA A 25 -1.31 7.95 -4.55
CA ALA A 25 0.02 7.68 -5.11
C ALA A 25 -0.01 7.37 -6.62
N THR A 26 -1.11 6.78 -7.10
CA THR A 26 -1.31 6.51 -8.52
C THR A 26 -1.43 7.75 -9.39
N ASP A 27 -1.72 8.92 -8.80
CA ASP A 27 -1.87 10.19 -9.51
C ASP A 27 -0.52 10.79 -9.95
N ILE A 28 0.57 10.33 -9.35
CA ILE A 28 1.91 10.85 -9.63
C ILE A 28 2.30 10.61 -11.09
N SER A 29 2.11 9.39 -11.58
CA SER A 29 2.51 9.01 -12.95
C SER A 29 1.76 9.78 -14.03
N PRO A 30 0.40 9.88 -14.04
CA PRO A 30 -0.31 10.67 -15.02
C PRO A 30 0.03 12.16 -14.93
N THR A 31 0.30 12.68 -13.71
CA THR A 31 0.72 14.07 -13.52
C THR A 31 2.10 14.34 -14.15
N ILE A 32 3.06 13.44 -13.98
CA ILE A 32 4.39 13.57 -14.62
C ILE A 32 4.25 13.56 -16.13
N LEU A 33 3.46 12.66 -16.71
CA LEU A 33 3.23 12.60 -18.15
C LEU A 33 2.59 13.89 -18.67
N SER A 34 1.59 14.41 -17.95
CA SER A 34 0.92 15.66 -18.30
C SER A 34 1.91 16.85 -18.31
N ILE A 35 2.72 16.99 -17.26
CA ILE A 35 3.76 18.04 -17.18
C ILE A 35 4.79 17.90 -18.30
N ALA A 36 5.13 16.67 -18.69
CA ALA A 36 6.06 16.39 -19.78
C ALA A 36 5.44 16.54 -21.18
N GLY A 37 4.14 16.82 -21.28
CA GLY A 37 3.44 16.89 -22.57
C GLY A 37 3.31 15.54 -23.27
N VAL A 38 3.38 14.42 -22.52
CA VAL A 38 3.30 13.07 -23.04
C VAL A 38 1.90 12.51 -22.80
N ALA A 39 1.27 12.01 -23.86
CA ALA A 39 -0.04 11.38 -23.75
C ALA A 39 0.05 10.07 -22.92
N GLN A 40 -0.94 9.85 -22.06
CA GLN A 40 -1.03 8.59 -21.34
C GLN A 40 -1.26 7.43 -22.30
N PRO A 41 -0.58 6.29 -22.13
CA PRO A 41 -0.89 5.08 -22.86
C PRO A 41 -2.27 4.58 -22.44
N GLY A 42 -3.24 4.52 -23.30
CA GLY A 42 -4.56 3.97 -22.98
C GLY A 42 -4.47 2.46 -22.64
N GLN A 43 -5.27 1.64 -23.32
CA GLN A 43 -5.26 0.18 -23.14
C GLN A 43 -4.13 -0.54 -23.91
N ARG A 44 -3.31 0.20 -24.67
CA ARG A 44 -2.20 -0.37 -25.45
C ARG A 44 -0.99 0.56 -25.40
N TYR A 45 0.20 -0.06 -25.27
CA TYR A 45 1.49 0.62 -25.38
C TYR A 45 2.44 -0.20 -26.26
N ALA A 46 3.05 0.44 -27.24
CA ALA A 46 3.95 -0.21 -28.21
C ALA A 46 3.35 -1.49 -28.82
N GLY A 47 2.07 -1.46 -29.19
CA GLY A 47 1.35 -2.58 -29.76
C GLY A 47 0.88 -3.68 -28.79
N ARG A 48 1.27 -3.61 -27.50
CA ARG A 48 0.91 -4.59 -26.47
C ARG A 48 -0.25 -4.07 -25.62
N PRO A 49 -1.18 -4.96 -25.18
CA PRO A 49 -2.19 -4.59 -24.20
C PRO A 49 -1.51 -4.26 -22.86
N VAL A 50 -1.93 -3.17 -22.23
CA VAL A 50 -1.45 -2.71 -20.94
C VAL A 50 -2.63 -2.33 -20.06
N GLN A 51 -2.44 -2.40 -18.74
CA GLN A 51 -3.41 -1.88 -17.80
C GLN A 51 -3.42 -0.35 -17.86
N PRO A 52 -4.56 0.31 -18.09
CA PRO A 52 -4.64 1.76 -18.06
C PRO A 52 -4.24 2.32 -16.68
N MET A 53 -3.71 3.52 -16.67
CA MET A 53 -3.46 4.23 -15.41
C MET A 53 -4.80 4.60 -14.76
N ILE A 54 -4.95 4.26 -13.49
CA ILE A 54 -6.16 4.57 -12.70
C ILE A 54 -6.08 5.91 -11.99
N GLY A 55 -4.88 6.47 -11.83
CA GLY A 55 -4.65 7.77 -11.23
C GLY A 55 -5.12 8.92 -12.10
N ARG A 56 -5.29 10.08 -11.49
CA ARG A 56 -5.72 11.32 -12.13
C ARG A 56 -4.58 12.32 -12.21
N ASP A 57 -4.63 13.17 -13.24
CA ASP A 57 -3.68 14.26 -13.40
C ASP A 57 -3.94 15.36 -12.36
N LEU A 58 -2.92 15.65 -11.53
CA LEU A 58 -2.95 16.71 -10.52
C LEU A 58 -2.57 18.09 -11.08
N THR A 59 -2.25 18.20 -12.38
CA THR A 59 -1.82 19.48 -13.00
C THR A 59 -2.80 20.63 -12.73
N PRO A 60 -4.13 20.45 -12.82
CA PRO A 60 -5.06 21.55 -12.52
C PRO A 60 -4.99 22.01 -11.05
N LEU A 61 -4.75 21.09 -10.11
CA LEU A 61 -4.55 21.44 -8.70
C LEU A 61 -3.21 22.18 -8.49
N ILE A 62 -2.14 21.70 -9.13
CA ILE A 62 -0.79 22.29 -9.08
C ILE A 62 -0.78 23.68 -9.69
N ALA A 63 -1.46 23.87 -10.82
CA ALA A 63 -1.61 25.15 -11.50
C ALA A 63 -2.59 26.10 -10.80
N GLY A 64 -3.31 25.66 -9.79
CA GLY A 64 -4.29 26.47 -9.06
C GLY A 64 -5.59 26.73 -9.81
N SER A 65 -5.84 26.06 -10.92
CA SER A 65 -7.08 26.13 -11.70
C SER A 65 -8.20 25.26 -11.15
N ALA A 66 -7.87 24.31 -10.24
CA ALA A 66 -8.84 23.51 -9.51
C ALA A 66 -8.46 23.45 -8.03
N GLU A 67 -9.47 23.29 -7.18
CA GLU A 67 -9.27 23.10 -5.73
C GLU A 67 -9.21 21.63 -5.35
N ARG A 68 -9.77 20.76 -6.19
CA ARG A 68 -9.78 19.31 -5.99
C ARG A 68 -9.77 18.58 -7.33
N ILE A 69 -9.28 17.37 -7.36
CA ILE A 69 -9.27 16.47 -8.52
C ILE A 69 -10.32 15.36 -8.36
N TYR A 70 -10.57 14.95 -7.13
CA TYR A 70 -11.60 13.97 -6.79
C TYR A 70 -12.85 14.69 -6.27
N GLY A 71 -13.99 14.41 -6.90
CA GLY A 71 -15.30 14.92 -6.47
C GLY A 71 -15.86 14.12 -5.27
N PRO A 72 -17.00 14.56 -4.73
CA PRO A 72 -17.61 13.92 -3.56
C PRO A 72 -18.11 12.49 -3.82
N ASP A 73 -18.40 12.18 -5.08
CA ASP A 73 -18.89 10.86 -5.51
C ASP A 73 -17.80 9.94 -6.04
N ASP A 74 -16.59 10.45 -6.23
CA ASP A 74 -15.44 9.66 -6.67
C ASP A 74 -15.00 8.71 -5.55
N ALA A 75 -14.93 7.42 -5.88
CA ALA A 75 -14.52 6.39 -4.96
C ALA A 75 -13.11 5.87 -5.33
N VAL A 76 -12.23 5.82 -4.34
CA VAL A 76 -10.88 5.28 -4.50
C VAL A 76 -10.70 4.14 -3.52
N GLY A 77 -10.62 2.92 -4.06
CA GLY A 77 -10.41 1.70 -3.29
C GLY A 77 -8.95 1.28 -3.21
N HIS A 78 -8.61 0.60 -2.15
CA HIS A 78 -7.34 -0.08 -1.97
C HIS A 78 -7.54 -1.36 -1.17
N GLU A 79 -6.84 -2.42 -1.55
CA GLU A 79 -6.86 -3.70 -0.86
C GLU A 79 -5.42 -4.20 -0.70
N LEU A 80 -5.13 -4.78 0.44
CA LEU A 80 -3.87 -5.46 0.72
C LEU A 80 -4.13 -6.57 1.73
N THR A 81 -4.07 -7.83 1.27
CA THR A 81 -4.19 -9.01 2.14
C THR A 81 -5.45 -9.01 3.02
N ASP A 82 -6.62 -8.83 2.41
CA ASP A 82 -7.95 -8.68 3.02
C ASP A 82 -8.12 -7.45 3.95
N HIS A 83 -7.10 -6.59 4.06
CA HIS A 83 -7.31 -5.25 4.59
C HIS A 83 -7.84 -4.37 3.47
N GLY A 84 -9.00 -3.79 3.66
CA GLY A 84 -9.67 -3.00 2.64
C GLY A 84 -9.93 -1.58 3.06
N VAL A 85 -9.86 -0.64 2.11
CA VAL A 85 -10.27 0.74 2.32
C VAL A 85 -10.92 1.30 1.06
N LEU A 86 -11.96 2.11 1.26
CA LEU A 86 -12.57 2.94 0.22
C LEU A 86 -12.68 4.37 0.73
N PHE A 87 -12.13 5.31 -0.03
CA PHE A 87 -12.32 6.74 0.19
C PHE A 87 -13.39 7.26 -0.76
N GLN A 88 -14.32 8.06 -0.26
CA GLN A 88 -15.33 8.73 -1.06
C GLN A 88 -15.71 10.05 -0.40
N GLY A 89 -15.42 11.18 -1.05
CA GLY A 89 -15.61 12.50 -0.45
C GLY A 89 -14.87 12.62 0.88
N ASP A 90 -15.62 12.96 1.93
CA ASP A 90 -15.09 13.15 3.28
C ASP A 90 -15.03 11.84 4.09
N TYR A 91 -15.43 10.72 3.50
CA TYR A 91 -15.62 9.47 4.22
C TYR A 91 -14.58 8.41 3.84
N LYS A 92 -14.31 7.56 4.81
CA LYS A 92 -13.47 6.38 4.70
C LYS A 92 -14.21 5.17 5.23
N LEU A 93 -14.42 4.19 4.39
CA LEU A 93 -14.81 2.84 4.76
C LEU A 93 -13.56 1.99 4.92
N VAL A 94 -13.42 1.23 6.01
CA VAL A 94 -12.20 0.44 6.27
C VAL A 94 -12.51 -0.87 6.97
N ILE A 95 -11.77 -1.91 6.60
CA ILE A 95 -11.67 -3.18 7.32
C ILE A 95 -10.20 -3.49 7.60
N ASN A 96 -9.90 -3.86 8.83
CA ASN A 96 -8.60 -4.38 9.21
C ASN A 96 -8.76 -5.79 9.78
N GLN A 97 -8.04 -6.74 9.19
CA GLN A 97 -8.05 -8.12 9.65
C GLN A 97 -7.18 -8.31 10.92
N PRO A 98 -7.43 -9.37 11.70
CA PRO A 98 -6.53 -9.72 12.80
C PRO A 98 -5.08 -9.95 12.32
N PRO A 99 -4.07 -9.59 13.12
CA PRO A 99 -4.14 -9.06 14.49
C PRO A 99 -4.27 -7.54 14.58
N VAL A 100 -4.37 -6.83 13.44
CA VAL A 100 -4.40 -5.35 13.40
C VAL A 100 -5.78 -4.83 13.80
N GLY A 101 -6.83 -5.53 13.42
CA GLY A 101 -8.22 -5.21 13.73
C GLY A 101 -9.03 -6.47 14.08
N ASP A 102 -10.34 -6.34 14.10
CA ASP A 102 -11.29 -7.41 14.43
C ASP A 102 -12.04 -7.97 13.21
N GLY A 103 -11.65 -7.56 12.00
CA GLY A 103 -12.29 -8.00 10.76
C GLY A 103 -13.68 -7.38 10.53
N GLN A 104 -14.00 -6.27 11.20
CA GLN A 104 -15.28 -5.59 11.01
C GLN A 104 -15.12 -4.32 10.17
N TRP A 105 -16.08 -4.11 9.27
CA TRP A 105 -16.15 -2.89 8.50
C TRP A 105 -16.58 -1.70 9.36
N ARG A 106 -15.89 -0.57 9.22
CA ARG A 106 -16.18 0.69 9.90
C ARG A 106 -16.22 1.85 8.92
N LEU A 107 -17.04 2.84 9.26
CA LEU A 107 -17.20 4.06 8.48
C LEU A 107 -16.77 5.28 9.31
N PHE A 108 -15.91 6.11 8.75
CA PHE A 108 -15.42 7.32 9.42
C PHE A 108 -15.58 8.55 8.51
N ASN A 109 -15.87 9.71 9.11
CA ASN A 109 -15.73 10.99 8.43
C ASN A 109 -14.34 11.55 8.73
N ILE A 110 -13.39 11.36 7.83
CA ILE A 110 -11.97 11.68 8.03
C ILE A 110 -11.63 13.17 7.98
N VAL A 111 -12.61 14.02 7.65
CA VAL A 111 -12.47 15.48 7.70
C VAL A 111 -12.86 16.01 9.08
N LYS A 112 -13.99 15.54 9.63
CA LYS A 112 -14.48 15.93 10.95
C LYS A 112 -13.77 15.19 12.08
N ASP A 113 -13.40 13.94 11.85
CA ASP A 113 -12.70 13.05 12.78
C ASP A 113 -11.46 12.44 12.11
N PRO A 114 -10.35 13.20 11.98
CA PRO A 114 -9.12 12.70 11.39
C PRO A 114 -8.44 11.58 12.19
N GLY A 115 -8.85 11.40 13.46
CA GLY A 115 -8.37 10.33 14.34
C GLY A 115 -9.11 9.00 14.17
N GLU A 116 -10.22 8.99 13.40
CA GLU A 116 -11.05 7.80 13.18
C GLU A 116 -11.54 7.17 14.51
N THR A 117 -12.02 8.03 15.42
CA THR A 117 -12.44 7.65 16.78
C THR A 117 -13.92 7.30 16.87
N ILE A 118 -14.74 7.80 15.93
CA ILE A 118 -16.19 7.65 15.93
C ILE A 118 -16.62 6.84 14.71
N ASP A 119 -17.02 5.58 14.95
CA ASP A 119 -17.58 4.73 13.91
C ASP A 119 -19.03 5.16 13.58
N LEU A 120 -19.26 5.52 12.33
CA LEU A 120 -20.55 5.99 11.81
C LEU A 120 -21.36 4.87 11.13
N SER A 121 -20.88 3.64 11.08
CA SER A 121 -21.51 2.54 10.35
C SER A 121 -22.97 2.30 10.76
N ALA A 122 -23.28 2.40 12.06
CA ALA A 122 -24.64 2.28 12.58
C ALA A 122 -25.46 3.57 12.44
N LEU A 123 -24.82 4.73 12.46
CA LEU A 123 -25.48 6.04 12.40
C LEU A 123 -25.81 6.45 10.95
N GLU A 124 -24.93 6.16 10.01
CA GLU A 124 -25.09 6.50 8.60
C GLU A 124 -25.22 5.22 7.73
N THR A 125 -26.17 4.37 8.08
CA THR A 125 -26.35 3.02 7.49
C THR A 125 -26.47 3.04 5.98
N LEU A 126 -27.21 4.00 5.40
CA LEU A 126 -27.37 4.09 3.93
C LEU A 126 -26.02 4.40 3.24
N ARG A 127 -25.23 5.31 3.81
CA ARG A 127 -23.90 5.63 3.31
C ARG A 127 -22.97 4.43 3.44
N PHE A 128 -22.97 3.81 4.60
CA PHE A 128 -22.19 2.61 4.87
C PHE A 128 -22.45 1.51 3.85
N GLN A 129 -23.71 1.17 3.59
CA GLN A 129 -24.09 0.15 2.60
C GLN A 129 -23.70 0.57 1.17
N GLY A 130 -23.91 1.85 0.83
CA GLY A 130 -23.52 2.38 -0.47
C GLY A 130 -22.02 2.29 -0.72
N MET A 131 -21.20 2.61 0.29
CA MET A 131 -19.74 2.50 0.18
C MET A 131 -19.28 1.05 0.17
N LEU A 132 -19.91 0.14 0.90
CA LEU A 132 -19.64 -1.31 0.80
C LEU A 132 -19.88 -1.82 -0.63
N SER A 133 -21.03 -1.50 -1.21
CA SER A 133 -21.34 -1.90 -2.59
C SER A 133 -20.31 -1.35 -3.60
N ARG A 134 -19.82 -0.12 -3.40
CA ARG A 134 -18.77 0.47 -4.24
C ARG A 134 -17.40 -0.22 -4.04
N TYR A 135 -17.10 -0.65 -2.81
CA TYR A 135 -15.88 -1.42 -2.55
C TYR A 135 -15.94 -2.81 -3.21
N GLU A 136 -17.07 -3.49 -3.14
CA GLU A 136 -17.27 -4.75 -3.86
C GLU A 136 -17.14 -4.57 -5.38
N GLN A 137 -17.66 -3.46 -5.93
CA GLN A 137 -17.47 -3.14 -7.34
C GLN A 137 -15.98 -2.92 -7.65
N TYR A 138 -15.26 -2.19 -6.80
CA TYR A 138 -13.80 -2.01 -6.92
C TYR A 138 -13.06 -3.36 -6.96
N LEU A 139 -13.42 -4.32 -6.10
CA LEU A 139 -12.81 -5.66 -6.11
C LEU A 139 -13.06 -6.40 -7.45
N ARG A 140 -14.28 -6.33 -7.96
CA ARG A 140 -14.64 -6.95 -9.25
C ARG A 140 -13.88 -6.34 -10.42
N ASP A 141 -13.85 -5.00 -10.49
CA ASP A 141 -13.23 -4.26 -11.59
C ASP A 141 -11.71 -4.47 -11.64
N ASN A 142 -11.08 -4.59 -10.48
CA ASN A 142 -9.65 -4.83 -10.36
C ASN A 142 -9.28 -6.32 -10.30
N LYS A 143 -10.28 -7.23 -10.43
CA LYS A 143 -10.08 -8.69 -10.38
C LYS A 143 -9.27 -9.14 -9.15
N VAL A 144 -9.58 -8.53 -8.01
CA VAL A 144 -8.93 -8.88 -6.75
C VAL A 144 -9.28 -10.32 -6.40
N VAL A 145 -8.26 -11.13 -6.19
CA VAL A 145 -8.40 -12.53 -5.82
C VAL A 145 -8.55 -12.63 -4.30
N PRO A 146 -9.67 -13.17 -3.79
CA PRO A 146 -9.85 -13.32 -2.36
C PRO A 146 -8.79 -14.26 -1.79
N LEU A 147 -8.36 -14.00 -0.56
CA LEU A 147 -7.44 -14.91 0.13
C LEU A 147 -8.14 -16.24 0.48
N PRO A 148 -7.39 -17.35 0.52
CA PRO A 148 -7.92 -18.62 0.97
C PRO A 148 -8.51 -18.51 2.38
N GLN A 149 -9.58 -19.24 2.63
CA GLN A 149 -10.21 -19.26 3.95
C GLN A 149 -9.21 -19.71 5.02
N GLY A 150 -9.09 -18.95 6.10
CA GLY A 150 -8.14 -19.22 7.19
C GLY A 150 -6.69 -18.80 6.90
N TYR A 151 -6.44 -18.12 5.78
CA TYR A 151 -5.12 -17.56 5.50
C TYR A 151 -4.70 -16.55 6.58
N ASN A 152 -3.51 -16.73 7.11
CA ASN A 152 -2.92 -15.82 8.08
C ASN A 152 -1.54 -15.38 7.58
N GLN A 153 -1.49 -14.17 7.04
CA GLN A 153 -0.27 -13.58 6.48
C GLN A 153 0.87 -13.55 7.49
N MET A 154 0.58 -13.18 8.74
CA MET A 154 1.62 -13.07 9.78
C MET A 154 2.19 -14.44 10.15
N ALA A 155 1.32 -15.46 10.21
CA ALA A 155 1.77 -16.84 10.45
C ALA A 155 2.65 -17.34 9.30
N GLU A 156 2.27 -17.05 8.05
CA GLU A 156 3.04 -17.47 6.89
C GLU A 156 4.38 -16.72 6.79
N LEU A 157 4.40 -15.41 6.99
CA LEU A 157 5.64 -14.63 7.03
C LEU A 157 6.56 -15.11 8.17
N SER A 158 6.01 -15.33 9.37
CA SER A 158 6.76 -15.81 10.51
C SER A 158 7.36 -17.19 10.25
N SER A 159 6.59 -18.10 9.64
CA SER A 159 7.08 -19.43 9.28
C SER A 159 8.21 -19.38 8.25
N LYS A 160 8.08 -18.54 7.23
CA LYS A 160 9.13 -18.36 6.20
C LYS A 160 10.42 -17.76 6.77
N ILE A 161 10.29 -16.75 7.65
CA ILE A 161 11.44 -16.15 8.34
C ILE A 161 12.12 -17.19 9.25
N PHE A 162 11.32 -17.93 10.02
CA PHE A 162 11.85 -18.98 10.92
C PHE A 162 12.56 -20.09 10.15
N LEU A 163 11.98 -20.58 9.05
CA LEU A 163 12.60 -21.60 8.19
C LEU A 163 13.92 -21.12 7.62
N LYS A 164 13.95 -19.90 7.09
CA LYS A 164 15.19 -19.31 6.56
C LYS A 164 16.27 -19.19 7.66
N GLN A 165 15.91 -18.67 8.82
CA GLN A 165 16.85 -18.51 9.93
C GLN A 165 17.37 -19.87 10.44
N ARG A 166 16.53 -20.90 10.47
CA ARG A 166 16.94 -22.27 10.79
C ARG A 166 17.96 -22.81 9.80
N ASP A 167 17.72 -22.58 8.51
CA ASP A 167 18.63 -23.07 7.44
C ASP A 167 19.98 -22.36 7.51
N ASP A 168 20.00 -21.05 7.78
CA ASP A 168 21.24 -20.28 7.98
C ASP A 168 22.05 -20.80 9.19
N ILE A 169 21.36 -21.10 10.32
CA ILE A 169 22.00 -21.67 11.51
C ILE A 169 22.55 -23.06 11.21
N LEU A 170 21.81 -23.90 10.49
CA LEU A 170 22.25 -25.24 10.12
C LEU A 170 23.52 -25.18 9.26
N VAL A 171 23.56 -24.32 8.25
CA VAL A 171 24.74 -24.09 7.41
C VAL A 171 25.92 -23.63 8.25
N LEU A 172 25.72 -22.71 9.19
CA LEU A 172 26.78 -22.26 10.10
C LEU A 172 27.33 -23.41 10.94
N LEU A 173 26.45 -24.23 11.55
CA LEU A 173 26.85 -25.37 12.38
C LEU A 173 27.62 -26.42 11.58
N LEU A 174 27.18 -26.75 10.36
CA LEU A 174 27.88 -27.68 9.47
C LEU A 174 29.24 -27.13 9.06
N THR A 175 29.36 -25.84 8.78
CA THR A 175 30.63 -25.18 8.47
C THR A 175 31.60 -25.26 9.64
N LEU A 176 31.13 -24.96 10.86
CA LEU A 176 31.95 -25.08 12.07
C LEU A 176 32.39 -26.52 12.33
N LEU A 177 31.49 -27.48 12.15
CA LEU A 177 31.82 -28.90 12.28
C LEU A 177 32.89 -29.36 11.30
N PHE A 178 32.80 -28.89 10.06
CA PHE A 178 33.78 -29.18 9.02
C PHE A 178 35.16 -28.55 9.31
N LEU A 179 35.19 -27.33 9.81
CA LEU A 179 36.45 -26.59 10.08
C LEU A 179 37.13 -27.01 11.39
N LEU A 180 36.36 -27.54 12.35
CA LEU A 180 36.85 -27.93 13.68
C LEU A 180 38.05 -28.88 13.62
N PRO A 181 38.07 -29.98 12.83
CA PRO A 181 39.22 -30.88 12.74
C PRO A 181 40.48 -30.20 12.28
N PHE A 182 40.36 -29.29 11.28
CA PHE A 182 41.49 -28.55 10.76
C PHE A 182 42.06 -27.57 11.81
N TYR A 183 41.19 -26.92 12.55
CA TYR A 183 41.58 -26.05 13.65
C TYR A 183 42.31 -26.80 14.75
N VAL A 184 41.78 -27.95 15.16
CA VAL A 184 42.38 -28.83 16.20
C VAL A 184 43.76 -29.33 15.70
N ALA A 185 43.83 -29.84 14.47
CA ALA A 185 45.10 -30.32 13.90
C ALA A 185 46.17 -29.21 13.82
N HIS A 186 45.75 -27.99 13.47
CA HIS A 186 46.66 -26.84 13.42
C HIS A 186 47.16 -26.45 14.81
N ARG A 187 46.30 -26.48 15.81
CA ARG A 187 46.66 -26.22 17.24
C ARG A 187 47.61 -27.28 17.78
N MET A 188 47.34 -28.55 17.50
CA MET A 188 48.19 -29.65 17.95
C MET A 188 49.60 -29.59 17.37
N LYS A 189 49.76 -29.24 16.08
CA LYS A 189 51.09 -29.04 15.46
C LYS A 189 51.89 -27.96 16.15
N ARG A 190 51.27 -26.88 16.61
CA ARG A 190 51.97 -25.81 17.33
C ARG A 190 52.42 -26.21 18.74
N ILE A 191 51.71 -27.13 19.42
CA ILE A 191 52.07 -27.62 20.75
C ILE A 191 53.22 -28.59 20.68
N VAL A 192 53.30 -29.41 19.62
CA VAL A 192 54.39 -30.43 19.42
C VAL A 192 55.67 -29.80 18.90
N SER A 193 55.63 -28.55 18.40
CA SER A 193 56.80 -27.83 17.88
C SER A 193 57.46 -26.88 18.90
N LEU A 194 57.01 -26.92 20.16
CA LEU A 194 57.61 -26.27 21.36
C LEU A 194 58.30 -27.32 22.20
#